data_d928e2f960e1e8c3c87b28f7a9abcc8e
#
_entry.id   d928e2f960e1e8c3c87b28f7a9abcc8e
#
_cell.length_a   1.000
_cell.length_b   1.000
_cell.length_c   1.000
_cell.angle_alpha   90.00
_cell.angle_beta   90.00
_cell.angle_gamma   90.00
#
_symmetry.space_group_name_H-M   'P 1'
#
loop_
_entity.id
_entity.type
_entity.pdbx_description
1 polymer ?
#
loop_
_entity_poly.entity_id
_entity_poly.type
_entity_poly.pdbx_seq_one_letter_code
_entity_poly.pdbx_strand_id
1 'polypeptide(L)'
;MVVRYARSLACVLVATAHLTAVPCLAQPDDAQTEPTVIYTVTASERANHKLQVEAEFPAGSFFGGERTLALPVWTPGSYKVRDYSKFVSGVQLLNGGGAARLEKSAKNRWTVVGDFPKDRPVRVAYTVYGHELTVRTNFFTPELSLLIGAATFLAPAPLSGDRLEETNFEVRLSGVTDPVSTGLEPVAGKSEPTFVAAGYDELVDSPILFGDISEHSFQAGNKPHILIQAGDRRYWSLASSLRDAAKVVETVQEFWGEVPYDTYRIMNLITDTRGGLEHLDSTVVMTSRFATEDRDKYVEWLALICHEFFHAWNVKRLRPVALGPFDYEREVTTPSLWVAEGVTSYYDDLLVRRAGLSTRTEYLKALSGQLNTLLNTPGRKSLPLTEASLDAWIRLYQPTDNSINDDISYYNKGAVVAWLLDTEIRQASKGSKTLDTVMRQAYRQFSAGGFKEDEFRALASKISENDLEGFFERALDTTEELPIDGALEYWGLEWQPDDAKVAAQAYLGLNTAGGDARLVESVVAGSPAALAGLAPGDELLAIDGTRVPPTGPGSIVKFLEVGGRYPVLVSRLGRLTECSVVFTTSPAPKRVLKAKTGKGAQPERIEAWLGPESKVPEKSKGVEAP
;
A
#
# COMPACT_ATOMS: atom_id res chain seq x y z
N MET A 1 -19.53 56.96 -36.07
CA MET A 1 -18.76 58.11 -36.60
C MET A 1 -17.33 57.59 -36.66
N VAL A 2 -16.92 56.89 -37.71
CA VAL A 2 -16.25 57.37 -38.90
C VAL A 2 -14.95 58.14 -38.52
N VAL A 3 -13.74 57.70 -38.80
CA VAL A 3 -12.98 57.71 -40.03
C VAL A 3 -11.51 57.40 -39.65
N ARG A 4 -10.85 56.36 -40.15
CA ARG A 4 -9.92 56.25 -41.32
C ARG A 4 -8.46 56.69 -41.11
N TYR A 5 -7.59 55.73 -41.41
CA TYR A 5 -6.35 55.70 -42.22
C TYR A 5 -5.27 56.80 -42.11
N ALA A 6 -4.00 56.38 -41.96
CA ALA A 6 -2.98 56.72 -42.94
C ALA A 6 -1.73 55.80 -42.84
N ARG A 7 -1.34 55.27 -43.98
CA ARG A 7 -0.04 54.65 -44.28
C ARG A 7 1.01 55.72 -44.52
N SER A 8 2.28 55.43 -44.17
CA SER A 8 3.41 56.04 -44.90
C SER A 8 4.60 55.10 -44.96
N LEU A 9 5.08 54.90 -46.16
CA LEU A 9 6.26 54.20 -46.65
C LEU A 9 7.53 55.02 -46.49
N ALA A 10 8.68 54.31 -46.57
CA ALA A 10 10.03 54.66 -47.05
C ALA A 10 11.04 54.87 -45.93
N CYS A 11 12.26 54.37 -45.96
CA CYS A 11 13.20 54.12 -47.05
C CYS A 11 14.29 53.16 -46.59
N VAL A 12 14.77 52.38 -47.55
CA VAL A 12 15.93 51.47 -47.48
C VAL A 12 17.21 52.30 -47.41
N LEU A 13 18.14 51.95 -46.49
CA LEU A 13 19.55 52.28 -46.58
C LEU A 13 20.36 51.03 -46.25
N VAL A 14 20.98 50.46 -47.29
CA VAL A 14 21.95 49.38 -47.25
C VAL A 14 23.27 49.93 -46.77
N ALA A 15 23.76 49.52 -45.60
CA ALA A 15 25.15 49.70 -45.21
C ALA A 15 25.78 48.32 -45.04
N THR A 16 26.61 47.94 -46.01
CA THR A 16 27.49 46.75 -45.97
C THR A 16 28.63 47.03 -45.01
N ALA A 17 28.58 46.40 -43.83
CA ALA A 17 29.75 46.27 -42.94
C ALA A 17 30.27 44.82 -43.02
N HIS A 18 31.48 44.68 -43.53
CA HIS A 18 32.23 43.42 -43.46
C HIS A 18 32.67 43.21 -42.03
N LEU A 19 32.00 42.29 -41.32
CA LEU A 19 32.51 41.71 -40.07
C LEU A 19 33.20 40.40 -40.39
N THR A 20 34.51 40.37 -40.22
CA THR A 20 35.33 39.18 -40.16
C THR A 20 34.89 38.36 -38.95
N ALA A 21 34.26 37.23 -39.18
CA ALA A 21 33.93 36.27 -38.16
C ALA A 21 35.22 35.59 -37.65
N VAL A 22 35.57 35.88 -36.40
CA VAL A 22 36.52 35.05 -35.63
C VAL A 22 35.75 33.79 -35.24
N PRO A 23 36.21 32.59 -35.56
CA PRO A 23 35.57 31.38 -35.05
C PRO A 23 35.78 31.33 -33.53
N CYS A 24 34.73 31.57 -32.76
CA CYS A 24 34.67 31.19 -31.36
C CYS A 24 34.66 29.67 -31.34
N LEU A 25 35.80 29.07 -31.03
CA LEU A 25 35.88 27.68 -30.64
C LEU A 25 35.06 27.56 -29.35
N ALA A 26 33.81 27.12 -29.46
CA ALA A 26 33.08 26.60 -28.34
C ALA A 26 33.93 25.46 -27.77
N GLN A 27 34.47 25.66 -26.56
CA GLN A 27 34.94 24.56 -25.76
C GLN A 27 33.73 23.63 -25.58
N PRO A 28 33.89 22.31 -25.73
CA PRO A 28 32.86 21.40 -25.30
C PRO A 28 32.63 21.71 -23.82
N ASP A 29 31.39 22.04 -23.46
CA ASP A 29 30.93 21.95 -22.10
C ASP A 29 31.31 20.54 -21.63
N ASP A 30 32.28 20.45 -20.72
CA ASP A 30 32.45 19.31 -19.87
C ASP A 30 31.17 19.26 -19.00
N ALA A 31 30.10 18.76 -19.55
CA ALA A 31 28.99 18.25 -18.77
C ALA A 31 29.62 17.19 -17.88
N GLN A 32 29.89 17.52 -16.64
CA GLN A 32 30.27 16.57 -15.63
C GLN A 32 29.15 15.54 -15.62
N THR A 33 29.41 14.39 -16.28
CA THR A 33 28.50 13.26 -16.20
C THR A 33 28.41 12.90 -14.73
N GLU A 34 27.22 13.05 -14.15
CA GLU A 34 26.96 12.67 -12.77
C GLU A 34 27.44 11.26 -12.49
N PRO A 35 28.02 10.98 -11.30
CA PRO A 35 28.56 9.68 -11.00
C PRO A 35 27.48 8.60 -11.08
N THR A 36 27.66 7.62 -11.96
CA THR A 36 26.73 6.50 -12.13
C THR A 36 27.20 5.31 -11.30
N VAL A 37 26.37 4.86 -10.36
CA VAL A 37 26.56 3.59 -9.65
C VAL A 37 26.04 2.46 -10.54
N ILE A 38 26.81 1.38 -10.67
CA ILE A 38 26.48 0.27 -11.55
C ILE A 38 26.30 -1.01 -10.73
N TYR A 39 25.15 -1.65 -10.86
CA TYR A 39 24.89 -2.98 -10.32
C TYR A 39 24.81 -4.00 -11.46
N THR A 40 25.50 -5.13 -11.27
CA THR A 40 25.35 -6.32 -12.11
C THR A 40 24.75 -7.42 -11.25
N VAL A 41 23.49 -7.77 -11.55
CA VAL A 41 22.73 -8.81 -10.85
C VAL A 41 22.78 -10.08 -11.68
N THR A 42 23.41 -11.12 -11.17
CA THR A 42 23.55 -12.42 -11.84
C THR A 42 22.53 -13.42 -11.27
N ALA A 43 21.72 -13.99 -12.15
CA ALA A 43 20.57 -14.83 -11.79
C ALA A 43 20.84 -16.34 -11.89
N SER A 44 22.08 -16.81 -12.02
CA SER A 44 22.44 -18.22 -12.21
C SER A 44 22.09 -19.13 -11.03
N GLU A 45 21.93 -18.57 -9.83
CA GLU A 45 21.64 -19.35 -8.61
C GLU A 45 20.18 -19.24 -8.14
N ARG A 46 19.23 -18.88 -9.02
CA ARG A 46 17.80 -18.78 -8.68
C ARG A 46 17.20 -20.07 -8.08
N ALA A 47 17.70 -21.22 -8.50
CA ALA A 47 17.30 -22.52 -7.95
C ALA A 47 17.67 -22.70 -6.46
N ASN A 48 18.65 -21.93 -5.97
CA ASN A 48 19.05 -21.85 -4.57
C ASN A 48 18.46 -20.63 -3.87
N HIS A 49 17.50 -19.95 -4.51
CA HIS A 49 16.88 -18.71 -4.01
C HIS A 49 17.88 -17.58 -3.78
N LYS A 50 18.92 -17.48 -4.63
CA LYS A 50 20.00 -16.51 -4.50
C LYS A 50 20.24 -15.76 -5.81
N LEU A 51 20.59 -14.48 -5.65
CA LEU A 51 21.19 -13.67 -6.70
C LEU A 51 22.57 -13.20 -6.24
N GLN A 52 23.51 -13.15 -7.19
CA GLN A 52 24.82 -12.53 -6.97
C GLN A 52 24.74 -11.08 -7.45
N VAL A 53 25.23 -10.16 -6.65
CA VAL A 53 25.27 -8.73 -7.00
C VAL A 53 26.72 -8.26 -6.95
N GLU A 54 27.22 -7.71 -8.06
CA GLU A 54 28.42 -6.90 -8.09
C GLU A 54 28.01 -5.44 -8.23
N ALA A 55 28.63 -4.55 -7.46
CA ALA A 55 28.36 -3.13 -7.52
C ALA A 55 29.64 -2.31 -7.61
N GLU A 56 29.63 -1.29 -8.46
CA GLU A 56 30.70 -0.32 -8.61
C GLU A 56 30.20 1.07 -8.22
N PHE A 57 30.83 1.66 -7.21
CA PHE A 57 30.53 2.98 -6.67
C PHE A 57 31.66 3.93 -7.04
N PRO A 58 31.43 4.93 -7.90
CA PRO A 58 32.42 5.98 -8.19
C PRO A 58 32.92 6.64 -6.90
N ALA A 59 34.17 7.07 -6.92
CA ALA A 59 34.78 7.73 -5.74
C ALA A 59 33.98 8.93 -5.24
N GLY A 60 33.36 9.67 -6.17
CA GLY A 60 32.52 10.84 -5.89
C GLY A 60 31.17 10.53 -5.25
N SER A 61 30.73 9.27 -5.22
CA SER A 61 29.44 8.88 -4.64
C SER A 61 29.43 8.90 -3.09
N PHE A 62 30.60 8.94 -2.44
CA PHE A 62 30.70 8.85 -0.99
C PHE A 62 30.71 10.21 -0.30
N PHE A 63 30.16 10.26 0.90
CA PHE A 63 30.00 11.46 1.72
C PHE A 63 31.15 11.58 2.75
N GLY A 64 31.65 12.79 2.98
CA GLY A 64 32.54 13.09 4.10
C GLY A 64 33.90 12.35 4.13
N GLY A 65 34.26 11.63 3.06
CA GLY A 65 35.51 10.89 2.95
C GLY A 65 35.51 9.48 3.58
N GLU A 66 34.47 9.11 4.30
CA GLU A 66 34.24 7.74 4.77
C GLU A 66 33.55 6.92 3.68
N ARG A 67 34.01 5.68 3.47
CA ARG A 67 33.46 4.79 2.44
C ARG A 67 32.62 3.71 3.09
N THR A 68 31.42 4.11 3.47
CA THR A 68 30.45 3.24 4.11
C THR A 68 29.30 3.01 3.14
N LEU A 69 28.94 1.74 2.95
CA LEU A 69 27.77 1.28 2.23
C LEU A 69 26.69 0.87 3.22
N ALA A 70 25.45 1.14 2.92
CA ALA A 70 24.32 0.72 3.72
C ALA A 70 23.24 0.04 2.87
N LEU A 71 22.41 -0.77 3.52
CA LEU A 71 21.18 -1.33 2.96
C LEU A 71 19.99 -0.76 3.71
N PRO A 72 18.88 -0.42 3.04
CA PRO A 72 17.63 -0.02 3.69
C PRO A 72 17.18 -1.01 4.76
N VAL A 73 16.57 -0.52 5.82
CA VAL A 73 15.96 -1.36 6.86
C VAL A 73 14.46 -1.53 6.67
N TRP A 74 13.85 -0.74 5.79
CA TRP A 74 12.43 -0.76 5.44
C TRP A 74 12.22 -0.32 3.98
N THR A 75 11.00 -0.41 3.48
CA THR A 75 10.59 0.09 2.16
C THR A 75 9.36 0.99 2.29
N PRO A 76 9.26 2.10 1.52
CA PRO A 76 8.07 2.93 1.48
C PRO A 76 6.79 2.11 1.23
N GLY A 77 5.67 2.53 1.83
CA GLY A 77 4.42 1.77 1.85
C GLY A 77 4.36 0.66 2.90
N SER A 78 5.47 0.36 3.60
CA SER A 78 5.52 -0.68 4.62
C SER A 78 6.19 -0.21 5.89
N TYR A 79 5.43 0.25 6.84
CA TYR A 79 5.90 0.86 8.11
C TYR A 79 6.38 -0.20 9.11
N LYS A 80 7.35 -1.02 8.69
CA LYS A 80 7.99 -2.05 9.50
C LYS A 80 9.48 -2.16 9.21
N VAL A 81 10.31 -2.14 10.25
CA VAL A 81 11.73 -2.50 10.12
C VAL A 81 11.84 -3.99 9.79
N ARG A 82 12.37 -4.29 8.62
CA ARG A 82 12.47 -5.67 8.09
C ARG A 82 13.87 -6.26 8.20
N ASP A 83 14.87 -5.40 8.50
CA ASP A 83 16.28 -5.81 8.62
C ASP A 83 16.74 -6.66 7.41
N TYR A 84 16.57 -6.14 6.20
CA TYR A 84 16.87 -6.84 4.95
C TYR A 84 18.31 -7.36 4.88
N SER A 85 19.24 -6.71 5.61
CA SER A 85 20.63 -7.14 5.72
C SER A 85 20.83 -8.56 6.27
N LYS A 86 19.82 -9.15 6.91
CA LYS A 86 19.84 -10.57 7.34
C LYS A 86 19.88 -11.54 6.15
N PHE A 87 19.40 -11.10 4.98
CA PHE A 87 19.38 -11.88 3.74
C PHE A 87 20.61 -11.62 2.85
N VAL A 88 21.51 -10.71 3.25
CA VAL A 88 22.75 -10.38 2.53
C VAL A 88 23.91 -11.12 3.16
N SER A 89 24.72 -11.79 2.33
CA SER A 89 25.88 -12.56 2.76
C SER A 89 27.06 -12.39 1.81
N GLY A 90 28.26 -12.75 2.26
CA GLY A 90 29.47 -12.75 1.43
C GLY A 90 29.89 -11.36 0.94
N VAL A 91 29.58 -10.29 1.68
CA VAL A 91 29.94 -8.92 1.28
C VAL A 91 31.46 -8.77 1.32
N GLN A 92 32.05 -8.48 0.17
CA GLN A 92 33.51 -8.38 0.02
C GLN A 92 33.92 -7.23 -0.89
N LEU A 93 35.07 -6.63 -0.61
CA LEU A 93 35.71 -5.64 -1.46
C LEU A 93 36.51 -6.35 -2.56
N LEU A 94 36.16 -6.10 -3.83
CA LEU A 94 36.79 -6.76 -4.98
C LEU A 94 38.14 -6.16 -5.35
N ASN A 95 38.34 -4.88 -5.08
CA ASN A 95 39.53 -4.13 -5.52
C ASN A 95 40.38 -3.57 -4.36
N GLY A 96 40.35 -4.22 -3.19
CA GLY A 96 41.10 -3.81 -2.00
C GLY A 96 42.61 -4.05 -2.07
N GLY A 97 43.10 -4.88 -3.00
CA GLY A 97 44.53 -5.15 -3.20
C GLY A 97 45.27 -5.77 -1.99
N GLY A 98 44.53 -6.36 -1.03
CA GLY A 98 45.04 -6.91 0.21
C GLY A 98 45.34 -5.89 1.32
N ALA A 99 45.38 -4.60 1.00
CA ALA A 99 45.61 -3.50 1.96
C ALA A 99 44.33 -2.95 2.57
N ALA A 100 43.20 -3.17 1.91
CA ALA A 100 41.87 -2.73 2.36
C ALA A 100 40.87 -3.88 2.29
N ARG A 101 39.84 -3.82 3.15
CA ARG A 101 38.73 -4.76 3.21
C ARG A 101 37.43 -4.05 3.62
N LEU A 102 36.29 -4.70 3.43
CA LEU A 102 35.03 -4.29 4.02
C LEU A 102 34.85 -4.92 5.40
N GLU A 103 34.51 -4.11 6.38
CA GLU A 103 34.07 -4.55 7.70
C GLU A 103 32.62 -4.19 7.93
N LYS A 104 31.86 -5.10 8.54
CA LYS A 104 30.49 -4.83 8.95
C LYS A 104 30.51 -3.91 10.17
N SER A 105 30.18 -2.62 9.98
CA SER A 105 30.23 -1.58 11.01
C SER A 105 28.91 -1.38 11.76
N ALA A 106 27.78 -1.82 11.17
CA ALA A 106 26.48 -1.87 11.84
C ALA A 106 25.63 -3.01 11.25
N LYS A 107 24.40 -3.23 11.77
CA LYS A 107 23.53 -4.30 11.27
C LYS A 107 23.27 -4.22 9.75
N ASN A 108 23.24 -3.02 9.20
CA ASN A 108 22.95 -2.73 7.79
C ASN A 108 24.07 -1.95 7.08
N ARG A 109 25.26 -1.79 7.70
CA ARG A 109 26.37 -0.99 7.15
C ARG A 109 27.67 -1.77 7.06
N TRP A 110 28.45 -1.47 6.00
CA TRP A 110 29.79 -2.02 5.73
C TRP A 110 30.75 -0.88 5.36
N THR A 111 31.84 -0.77 6.06
CA THR A 111 32.83 0.30 5.90
C THR A 111 34.11 -0.25 5.31
N VAL A 112 34.70 0.44 4.33
CA VAL A 112 36.03 0.14 3.81
C VAL A 112 37.05 0.56 4.86
N VAL A 113 37.84 -0.38 5.32
CA VAL A 113 38.95 -0.16 6.28
C VAL A 113 40.28 -0.54 5.67
N GLY A 114 41.38 0.10 6.15
CA GLY A 114 42.72 -0.07 5.61
C GLY A 114 43.10 1.01 4.59
N ASP A 115 44.21 0.80 3.88
CA ASP A 115 44.73 1.76 2.91
C ASP A 115 44.01 1.58 1.56
N PHE A 116 43.09 2.48 1.27
CA PHE A 116 42.30 2.50 0.03
C PHE A 116 42.36 3.90 -0.60
N PRO A 117 42.83 4.03 -1.87
CA PRO A 117 42.95 5.33 -2.53
C PRO A 117 41.60 6.10 -2.63
N LYS A 118 41.64 7.40 -2.33
CA LYS A 118 40.44 8.24 -2.27
C LYS A 118 39.78 8.48 -3.61
N ASP A 119 40.49 8.39 -4.70
CA ASP A 119 40.05 8.59 -6.09
C ASP A 119 39.60 7.30 -6.78
N ARG A 120 39.78 6.16 -6.12
CA ARG A 120 39.43 4.86 -6.69
C ARG A 120 37.94 4.54 -6.43
N PRO A 121 37.18 4.04 -7.43
CA PRO A 121 35.87 3.51 -7.20
C PRO A 121 35.90 2.32 -6.24
N VAL A 122 34.86 2.15 -5.44
CA VAL A 122 34.65 0.98 -4.57
C VAL A 122 33.88 -0.08 -5.34
N ARG A 123 34.47 -1.27 -5.50
CA ARG A 123 33.83 -2.42 -6.14
C ARG A 123 33.57 -3.50 -5.10
N VAL A 124 32.32 -3.94 -5.01
CA VAL A 124 31.91 -4.95 -4.04
C VAL A 124 31.14 -6.08 -4.72
N ALA A 125 31.18 -7.26 -4.11
CA ALA A 125 30.27 -8.35 -4.44
C ALA A 125 29.57 -8.83 -3.18
N TYR A 126 28.34 -9.28 -3.34
CA TYR A 126 27.54 -9.88 -2.28
C TYR A 126 26.44 -10.79 -2.86
N THR A 127 25.91 -11.65 -1.99
CA THR A 127 24.81 -12.55 -2.32
C THR A 127 23.55 -12.10 -1.59
N VAL A 128 22.45 -12.06 -2.31
CA VAL A 128 21.12 -11.79 -1.75
C VAL A 128 20.28 -13.07 -1.80
N TYR A 129 19.71 -13.47 -0.66
CA TYR A 129 18.76 -14.57 -0.57
C TYR A 129 17.32 -14.04 -0.60
N GLY A 130 16.42 -14.74 -1.32
CA GLY A 130 15.02 -14.38 -1.43
C GLY A 130 14.12 -15.58 -1.63
N HIS A 131 13.35 -15.96 -0.61
CA HIS A 131 12.34 -17.03 -0.70
C HIS A 131 11.11 -16.75 0.18
N GLU A 132 10.88 -15.49 0.46
CA GLU A 132 9.70 -15.04 1.19
C GLU A 132 8.79 -14.30 0.22
N LEU A 133 7.72 -14.98 -0.26
CA LEU A 133 6.81 -14.42 -1.24
C LEU A 133 5.86 -13.41 -0.59
N THR A 134 6.25 -12.15 -0.61
CA THR A 134 5.45 -10.99 -0.25
C THR A 134 5.70 -9.86 -1.23
N VAL A 135 4.86 -8.86 -1.25
CA VAL A 135 5.08 -7.64 -2.06
C VAL A 135 6.24 -6.77 -1.56
N ARG A 136 6.92 -7.14 -0.47
CA ARG A 136 7.91 -6.32 0.26
C ARG A 136 9.27 -6.99 0.42
N THR A 137 9.41 -8.23 -0.03
CA THR A 137 10.61 -9.07 0.14
C THR A 137 11.01 -9.71 -1.17
N ASN A 138 12.28 -10.06 -1.30
CA ASN A 138 12.78 -10.77 -2.47
C ASN A 138 12.24 -12.20 -2.53
N PHE A 139 11.88 -12.62 -3.74
CA PHE A 139 11.47 -14.00 -4.01
C PHE A 139 12.11 -14.49 -5.31
N PHE A 140 12.92 -15.56 -5.24
CA PHE A 140 13.65 -16.11 -6.37
C PHE A 140 13.39 -17.60 -6.50
N THR A 141 12.92 -18.03 -7.66
CA THR A 141 12.82 -19.42 -8.11
C THR A 141 13.26 -19.51 -9.57
N PRO A 142 13.50 -20.71 -10.11
CA PRO A 142 13.80 -20.87 -11.53
C PRO A 142 12.73 -20.25 -12.44
N GLU A 143 11.46 -20.32 -12.03
CA GLU A 143 10.31 -19.92 -12.84
C GLU A 143 9.99 -18.43 -12.69
N LEU A 144 10.18 -17.86 -11.49
CA LEU A 144 9.76 -16.50 -11.17
C LEU A 144 10.73 -15.83 -10.20
N SER A 145 11.05 -14.60 -10.47
CA SER A 145 11.86 -13.76 -9.56
C SER A 145 11.24 -12.39 -9.40
N LEU A 146 11.01 -12.00 -8.14
CA LEU A 146 10.64 -10.65 -7.74
C LEU A 146 11.80 -10.06 -6.92
N LEU A 147 12.42 -9.02 -7.45
CA LEU A 147 13.50 -8.29 -6.80
C LEU A 147 12.97 -6.96 -6.30
N ILE A 148 13.11 -6.74 -4.99
CA ILE A 148 12.72 -5.51 -4.29
C ILE A 148 13.97 -4.66 -4.04
N GLY A 149 13.98 -3.43 -4.53
CA GLY A 149 15.16 -2.56 -4.48
C GLY A 149 15.69 -2.34 -3.07
N ALA A 150 14.83 -2.03 -2.11
CA ALA A 150 15.21 -1.86 -0.69
C ALA A 150 15.87 -3.10 -0.06
N ALA A 151 15.51 -4.30 -0.54
CA ALA A 151 16.05 -5.56 -0.03
C ALA A 151 17.31 -6.02 -0.77
N THR A 152 17.76 -5.27 -1.79
CA THR A 152 18.80 -5.73 -2.73
C THR A 152 19.96 -4.78 -2.87
N PHE A 153 19.75 -3.49 -3.06
CA PHE A 153 20.77 -2.54 -3.50
C PHE A 153 21.42 -1.80 -2.35
N LEU A 154 22.69 -2.13 -2.07
CA LEU A 154 23.55 -1.34 -1.18
C LEU A 154 23.83 0.01 -1.82
N ALA A 155 23.81 1.09 -1.04
CA ALA A 155 24.19 2.42 -1.53
C ALA A 155 25.12 3.14 -0.54
N PRO A 156 25.82 4.23 -0.96
CA PRO A 156 26.63 5.03 -0.08
C PRO A 156 25.82 5.63 1.09
N ALA A 157 26.29 5.43 2.31
CA ALA A 157 25.64 5.96 3.51
C ALA A 157 25.94 7.46 3.70
N PRO A 158 24.99 8.25 4.32
CA PRO A 158 23.70 7.82 4.83
C PRO A 158 22.66 7.62 3.71
N LEU A 159 21.67 6.73 3.92
CA LEU A 159 20.60 6.48 2.97
C LEU A 159 19.46 7.51 3.12
N SER A 160 19.82 8.78 3.01
CA SER A 160 18.89 9.91 3.09
C SER A 160 19.52 11.17 2.48
N GLY A 161 18.68 12.07 1.98
CA GLY A 161 19.09 13.39 1.49
C GLY A 161 19.36 13.47 -0.01
N ASP A 162 19.37 14.70 -0.52
CA ASP A 162 19.29 15.06 -1.94
C ASP A 162 20.37 14.45 -2.83
N ARG A 163 21.57 14.19 -2.29
CA ARG A 163 22.70 13.69 -3.09
C ARG A 163 22.52 12.27 -3.63
N LEU A 164 21.78 11.42 -2.94
CA LEU A 164 21.41 10.10 -3.48
C LEU A 164 20.39 10.24 -4.61
N GLU A 165 19.57 11.27 -4.56
CA GLU A 165 18.60 11.59 -5.61
C GLU A 165 19.24 12.27 -6.83
N GLU A 166 20.44 12.85 -6.67
CA GLU A 166 21.27 13.40 -7.76
C GLU A 166 22.21 12.34 -8.37
N THR A 167 22.24 11.11 -7.86
CA THR A 167 23.09 10.02 -8.32
C THR A 167 22.34 9.10 -9.27
N ASN A 168 22.87 8.87 -10.46
CA ASN A 168 22.31 7.90 -11.39
C ASN A 168 22.69 6.46 -11.01
N PHE A 169 21.76 5.53 -11.22
CA PHE A 169 21.96 4.10 -10.95
C PHE A 169 21.68 3.29 -12.21
N GLU A 170 22.56 2.37 -12.57
CA GLU A 170 22.37 1.42 -13.68
C GLU A 170 22.27 0.00 -13.12
N VAL A 171 21.24 -0.75 -13.51
CA VAL A 171 21.03 -2.15 -13.13
C VAL A 171 21.12 -3.03 -14.38
N ARG A 172 22.06 -3.96 -14.38
CA ARG A 172 22.26 -4.97 -15.42
C ARG A 172 21.84 -6.34 -14.91
N LEU A 173 20.99 -7.04 -15.65
CA LEU A 173 20.54 -8.39 -15.30
C LEU A 173 21.34 -9.41 -16.12
N SER A 174 22.45 -9.89 -15.57
CA SER A 174 23.34 -10.80 -16.27
C SER A 174 22.82 -12.23 -16.28
N GLY A 175 22.81 -12.84 -17.48
CA GLY A 175 22.31 -14.20 -17.69
C GLY A 175 20.80 -14.35 -17.60
N VAL A 176 20.04 -13.25 -17.63
CA VAL A 176 18.58 -13.26 -17.70
C VAL A 176 18.14 -13.18 -19.16
N THR A 177 17.50 -14.23 -19.65
CA THR A 177 16.90 -14.31 -21.00
C THR A 177 15.36 -14.31 -20.94
N ASP A 178 14.81 -14.43 -19.76
CA ASP A 178 13.37 -14.39 -19.49
C ASP A 178 12.81 -12.98 -19.75
N PRO A 179 11.49 -12.83 -19.97
CA PRO A 179 10.83 -11.52 -19.94
C PRO A 179 11.06 -10.81 -18.61
N VAL A 180 11.28 -9.48 -18.67
CA VAL A 180 11.53 -8.62 -17.51
C VAL A 180 10.54 -7.46 -17.53
N SER A 181 9.91 -7.17 -16.41
CA SER A 181 9.04 -6.01 -16.20
C SER A 181 9.48 -5.21 -14.98
N THR A 182 9.63 -3.90 -15.16
CA THR A 182 10.00 -2.94 -14.11
C THR A 182 9.53 -1.54 -14.47
N GLY A 183 9.40 -0.65 -13.49
CA GLY A 183 9.18 0.79 -13.68
C GLY A 183 10.40 1.53 -14.21
N LEU A 184 11.60 0.98 -14.05
CA LEU A 184 12.85 1.61 -14.46
C LEU A 184 12.95 1.78 -15.99
N GLU A 185 13.65 2.81 -16.43
CA GLU A 185 13.84 3.14 -17.84
C GLU A 185 14.83 2.16 -18.52
N PRO A 186 14.47 1.48 -19.62
CA PRO A 186 15.35 0.54 -20.28
C PRO A 186 16.44 1.23 -21.09
N VAL A 187 17.67 0.70 -21.05
CA VAL A 187 18.80 1.17 -21.87
C VAL A 187 18.84 0.41 -23.20
N ALA A 188 18.54 1.10 -24.28
CA ALA A 188 18.54 0.49 -25.62
C ALA A 188 19.93 0.03 -26.08
N GLY A 189 19.98 -1.04 -26.88
CA GLY A 189 21.22 -1.52 -27.54
C GLY A 189 22.17 -2.32 -26.65
N LYS A 190 21.78 -2.65 -25.42
CA LYS A 190 22.55 -3.57 -24.56
C LYS A 190 22.23 -5.02 -24.90
N SER A 191 23.22 -5.91 -24.69
CA SER A 191 23.08 -7.36 -24.91
C SER A 191 22.29 -8.05 -23.78
N GLU A 192 22.26 -7.46 -22.61
CA GLU A 192 21.54 -7.94 -21.42
C GLU A 192 20.52 -6.89 -20.99
N PRO A 193 19.39 -7.27 -20.36
CA PRO A 193 18.42 -6.32 -19.84
C PRO A 193 19.11 -5.33 -18.90
N THR A 194 19.08 -4.07 -19.25
CA THR A 194 19.77 -2.98 -18.54
C THR A 194 18.80 -1.83 -18.34
N PHE A 195 18.75 -1.30 -17.14
CA PHE A 195 17.82 -0.25 -16.73
C PHE A 195 18.55 0.85 -15.97
N VAL A 196 17.98 2.05 -15.94
CA VAL A 196 18.50 3.20 -15.19
C VAL A 196 17.44 3.78 -14.27
N ALA A 197 17.91 4.30 -13.14
CA ALA A 197 17.15 5.13 -12.21
C ALA A 197 17.87 6.47 -12.04
N ALA A 198 17.11 7.57 -12.02
CA ALA A 198 17.64 8.92 -11.86
C ALA A 198 17.94 9.30 -10.40
N GLY A 199 17.60 8.44 -9.44
CA GLY A 199 17.83 8.63 -8.01
C GLY A 199 17.68 7.32 -7.24
N TYR A 200 18.06 7.35 -5.97
CA TYR A 200 17.95 6.15 -5.13
C TYR A 200 16.50 5.82 -4.76
N ASP A 201 15.67 6.83 -4.56
CA ASP A 201 14.23 6.63 -4.31
C ASP A 201 13.58 5.88 -5.48
N GLU A 202 13.88 6.25 -6.73
CA GLU A 202 13.38 5.56 -7.91
C GLU A 202 13.90 4.11 -7.99
N LEU A 203 15.19 3.88 -7.70
CA LEU A 203 15.78 2.54 -7.68
C LEU A 203 15.12 1.63 -6.64
N VAL A 204 14.91 2.14 -5.43
CA VAL A 204 14.29 1.40 -4.32
C VAL A 204 12.81 1.13 -4.59
N ASP A 205 12.13 2.10 -5.20
CA ASP A 205 10.67 2.08 -5.45
C ASP A 205 10.30 1.37 -6.76
N SER A 206 11.26 0.79 -7.47
CA SER A 206 11.01 0.07 -8.73
C SER A 206 11.29 -1.42 -8.59
N PRO A 207 10.29 -2.25 -8.28
CA PRO A 207 10.47 -3.70 -8.27
C PRO A 207 10.82 -4.20 -9.67
N ILE A 208 11.64 -5.25 -9.73
CA ILE A 208 12.01 -5.92 -10.98
C ILE A 208 11.45 -7.34 -10.94
N LEU A 209 10.52 -7.62 -11.84
CA LEU A 209 9.86 -8.91 -11.99
C LEU A 209 10.34 -9.59 -13.26
N PHE A 210 10.84 -10.83 -13.17
CA PHE A 210 11.28 -11.58 -14.35
C PHE A 210 11.07 -13.10 -14.20
N GLY A 211 10.94 -13.78 -15.33
CA GLY A 211 10.67 -15.22 -15.39
C GLY A 211 9.43 -15.53 -16.21
N ASP A 212 8.61 -16.51 -15.78
CA ASP A 212 7.34 -16.84 -16.42
C ASP A 212 6.27 -15.77 -16.14
N ILE A 213 6.37 -14.68 -16.86
CA ILE A 213 5.43 -13.57 -16.83
C ILE A 213 4.79 -13.35 -18.19
N SER A 214 3.59 -12.76 -18.20
CA SER A 214 2.95 -12.28 -19.43
C SER A 214 2.51 -10.84 -19.27
N GLU A 215 2.83 -10.00 -20.26
CA GLU A 215 2.48 -8.59 -20.28
C GLU A 215 1.31 -8.34 -21.23
N HIS A 216 0.33 -7.56 -20.77
CA HIS A 216 -0.87 -7.23 -21.50
C HIS A 216 -1.12 -5.72 -21.44
N SER A 217 -0.85 -5.04 -22.54
CA SER A 217 -1.03 -3.59 -22.64
C SER A 217 -2.49 -3.22 -22.83
N PHE A 218 -2.90 -2.13 -22.20
CA PHE A 218 -4.19 -1.48 -22.43
C PHE A 218 -4.04 0.05 -22.36
N GLN A 219 -4.99 0.76 -22.95
CA GLN A 219 -5.06 2.22 -22.86
C GLN A 219 -6.16 2.60 -21.86
N ALA A 220 -5.88 3.55 -20.99
CA ALA A 220 -6.87 4.20 -20.13
C ALA A 220 -6.58 5.70 -20.13
N GLY A 221 -7.56 6.50 -20.45
CA GLY A 221 -7.33 7.90 -20.79
C GLY A 221 -6.33 8.04 -21.93
N ASN A 222 -5.31 8.88 -21.75
CA ASN A 222 -4.27 9.15 -22.76
C ASN A 222 -2.93 8.46 -22.46
N LYS A 223 -2.88 7.52 -21.51
CA LYS A 223 -1.64 6.86 -21.09
C LYS A 223 -1.69 5.35 -21.29
N PRO A 224 -0.55 4.72 -21.64
CA PRO A 224 -0.43 3.28 -21.70
C PRO A 224 -0.34 2.68 -20.29
N HIS A 225 -0.95 1.51 -20.14
CA HIS A 225 -0.88 0.69 -18.93
C HIS A 225 -0.55 -0.73 -19.30
N ILE A 226 0.11 -1.44 -18.39
CA ILE A 226 0.52 -2.83 -18.60
C ILE A 226 0.04 -3.64 -17.39
N LEU A 227 -0.81 -4.64 -17.62
CA LEU A 227 -1.12 -5.67 -16.64
C LEU A 227 -0.16 -6.82 -16.84
N ILE A 228 0.71 -7.05 -15.87
CA ILE A 228 1.65 -8.16 -15.85
C ILE A 228 1.05 -9.27 -15.02
N GLN A 229 1.03 -10.49 -15.54
CA GLN A 229 0.56 -11.65 -14.81
C GLN A 229 1.69 -12.64 -14.58
N ALA A 230 1.83 -13.08 -13.33
CA ALA A 230 2.78 -14.10 -12.91
C ALA A 230 2.11 -15.13 -11.98
N GLY A 231 2.66 -16.33 -11.89
CA GLY A 231 2.12 -17.38 -11.04
C GLY A 231 1.07 -18.27 -11.73
N ASP A 232 0.13 -18.85 -10.97
CA ASP A 232 -0.82 -19.84 -11.49
C ASP A 232 -2.04 -19.19 -12.16
N ARG A 233 -1.94 -19.00 -13.46
CA ARG A 233 -2.94 -18.33 -14.32
C ARG A 233 -4.08 -19.24 -14.81
N ARG A 234 -4.05 -20.55 -14.52
CA ARG A 234 -4.98 -21.55 -15.09
C ARG A 234 -6.45 -21.28 -14.80
N TYR A 235 -6.75 -20.66 -13.67
CA TYR A 235 -8.12 -20.33 -13.24
C TYR A 235 -8.41 -18.85 -13.31
N TRP A 236 -7.54 -18.08 -13.95
CA TRP A 236 -7.62 -16.62 -14.01
C TRP A 236 -8.22 -16.14 -15.32
N SER A 237 -9.25 -15.29 -15.27
CA SER A 237 -9.86 -14.69 -16.46
C SER A 237 -9.12 -13.42 -16.87
N LEU A 238 -8.17 -13.54 -17.80
CA LEU A 238 -7.42 -12.40 -18.35
C LEU A 238 -8.35 -11.36 -18.99
N ALA A 239 -9.31 -11.80 -19.81
CA ALA A 239 -10.20 -10.89 -20.53
C ALA A 239 -11.05 -10.01 -19.59
N SER A 240 -11.55 -10.59 -18.49
CA SER A 240 -12.30 -9.84 -17.48
C SER A 240 -11.37 -8.90 -16.72
N SER A 241 -10.21 -9.38 -16.29
CA SER A 241 -9.27 -8.58 -15.49
C SER A 241 -8.73 -7.38 -16.27
N LEU A 242 -8.38 -7.53 -17.55
CA LEU A 242 -7.94 -6.40 -18.39
C LEU A 242 -9.04 -5.35 -18.57
N ARG A 243 -10.24 -5.80 -18.96
CA ARG A 243 -11.39 -4.91 -19.17
C ARG A 243 -11.74 -4.11 -17.91
N ASP A 244 -11.75 -4.79 -16.77
CA ASP A 244 -12.24 -4.17 -15.54
C ASP A 244 -11.14 -3.38 -14.83
N ALA A 245 -9.85 -3.79 -14.91
CA ALA A 245 -8.72 -2.96 -14.50
C ALA A 245 -8.66 -1.64 -15.29
N ALA A 246 -8.91 -1.67 -16.61
CA ALA A 246 -8.97 -0.44 -17.41
C ALA A 246 -10.03 0.53 -16.89
N LYS A 247 -11.22 0.05 -16.54
CA LYS A 247 -12.29 0.89 -15.97
C LYS A 247 -11.93 1.47 -14.59
N VAL A 248 -11.27 0.67 -13.73
CA VAL A 248 -10.77 1.18 -12.44
C VAL A 248 -9.79 2.32 -12.70
N VAL A 249 -8.81 2.10 -13.58
CA VAL A 249 -7.79 3.10 -13.91
C VAL A 249 -8.42 4.37 -14.47
N GLU A 250 -9.33 4.27 -15.45
CA GLU A 250 -10.05 5.43 -16.01
C GLU A 250 -10.78 6.21 -14.91
N THR A 251 -11.51 5.51 -14.02
CA THR A 251 -12.28 6.15 -12.94
C THR A 251 -11.37 6.88 -11.95
N VAL A 252 -10.22 6.30 -11.60
CA VAL A 252 -9.23 6.95 -10.71
C VAL A 252 -8.59 8.16 -11.39
N GLN A 253 -8.24 8.07 -12.68
CA GLN A 253 -7.73 9.21 -13.45
C GLN A 253 -8.76 10.35 -13.55
N GLU A 254 -10.03 10.03 -13.81
CA GLU A 254 -11.12 11.01 -13.81
C GLU A 254 -11.31 11.66 -12.44
N PHE A 255 -11.18 10.87 -11.37
CA PHE A 255 -11.23 11.38 -10.01
C PHE A 255 -10.15 12.44 -9.75
N TRP A 256 -8.90 12.19 -10.12
CA TRP A 256 -7.80 13.13 -9.88
C TRP A 256 -7.74 14.27 -10.90
N GLY A 257 -8.13 14.03 -12.15
CA GLY A 257 -8.16 15.00 -13.25
C GLY A 257 -6.82 15.27 -13.92
N GLU A 258 -5.74 14.70 -13.41
CA GLU A 258 -4.39 14.74 -14.00
C GLU A 258 -3.65 13.42 -13.77
N VAL A 259 -2.73 13.05 -14.67
CA VAL A 259 -2.02 11.77 -14.64
C VAL A 259 -0.52 12.04 -14.50
N PRO A 260 0.10 11.64 -13.39
CA PRO A 260 1.48 12.03 -13.06
C PRO A 260 2.56 11.05 -13.50
N TYR A 261 2.26 10.13 -14.41
CA TYR A 261 3.20 9.14 -14.95
C TYR A 261 3.04 9.03 -16.47
N ASP A 262 4.03 8.42 -17.13
CA ASP A 262 3.99 8.15 -18.57
C ASP A 262 3.44 6.76 -18.89
N THR A 263 3.84 5.77 -18.13
CA THR A 263 3.32 4.38 -18.21
C THR A 263 3.13 3.87 -16.80
N TYR A 264 2.05 3.12 -16.54
CA TYR A 264 1.84 2.48 -15.24
C TYR A 264 1.76 0.95 -15.38
N ARG A 265 2.43 0.24 -14.47
CA ARG A 265 2.50 -1.23 -14.47
C ARG A 265 1.79 -1.82 -13.27
N ILE A 266 0.89 -2.78 -13.52
CA ILE A 266 0.20 -3.55 -12.48
C ILE A 266 0.78 -4.96 -12.50
N MET A 267 1.68 -5.26 -11.57
CA MET A 267 2.32 -6.58 -11.43
C MET A 267 1.42 -7.49 -10.58
N ASN A 268 0.57 -8.28 -11.24
CA ASN A 268 -0.42 -9.14 -10.61
C ASN A 268 0.15 -10.55 -10.39
N LEU A 269 0.56 -10.85 -9.17
CA LEU A 269 1.04 -12.17 -8.75
C LEU A 269 -0.14 -13.05 -8.32
N ILE A 270 -0.43 -14.06 -9.11
CA ILE A 270 -1.55 -14.98 -8.91
C ILE A 270 -1.07 -16.14 -8.05
N THR A 271 -1.41 -16.11 -6.76
CA THR A 271 -0.87 -16.99 -5.70
C THR A 271 -1.99 -17.48 -4.77
N ASP A 272 -1.65 -17.90 -3.56
CA ASP A 272 -2.63 -18.22 -2.50
C ASP A 272 -2.62 -17.16 -1.38
N THR A 273 -1.86 -16.08 -1.57
CA THR A 273 -1.73 -14.98 -0.61
C THR A 273 -2.42 -13.71 -1.11
N ARG A 274 -2.58 -12.72 -0.24
CA ARG A 274 -3.12 -11.40 -0.57
C ARG A 274 -2.15 -10.33 -0.07
N GLY A 275 -2.00 -9.26 -0.83
CA GLY A 275 -1.22 -8.09 -0.47
C GLY A 275 -1.12 -7.13 -1.62
N GLY A 276 -0.77 -5.90 -1.32
CA GLY A 276 -0.43 -4.86 -2.29
C GLY A 276 0.73 -4.04 -1.78
N LEU A 277 1.43 -3.41 -2.69
CA LEU A 277 2.41 -2.37 -2.41
C LEU A 277 2.47 -1.42 -3.60
N GLU A 278 2.24 -0.19 -3.29
CA GLU A 278 2.28 0.92 -4.22
C GLU A 278 3.71 1.34 -4.54
N HIS A 279 3.92 1.73 -5.79
CA HIS A 279 5.15 2.34 -6.29
C HIS A 279 4.81 3.57 -7.14
N LEU A 280 5.82 4.38 -7.47
CA LEU A 280 5.63 5.64 -8.18
C LEU A 280 4.88 5.46 -9.51
N ASP A 281 5.29 4.48 -10.30
CA ASP A 281 4.77 4.19 -11.66
C ASP A 281 4.42 2.70 -11.84
N SER A 282 4.28 1.97 -10.74
CA SER A 282 3.86 0.58 -10.73
C SER A 282 3.20 0.18 -9.40
N THR A 283 2.64 -1.00 -9.37
CA THR A 283 2.24 -1.67 -8.14
C THR A 283 2.47 -3.17 -8.24
N VAL A 284 2.79 -3.80 -7.10
CA VAL A 284 2.80 -5.26 -6.97
C VAL A 284 1.58 -5.67 -6.15
N VAL A 285 0.70 -6.46 -6.75
CA VAL A 285 -0.47 -7.03 -6.07
C VAL A 285 -0.41 -8.54 -6.07
N MET A 286 -0.89 -9.14 -4.99
CA MET A 286 -1.00 -10.60 -4.82
C MET A 286 -2.44 -10.98 -4.57
N THR A 287 -2.92 -12.00 -5.25
CA THR A 287 -4.32 -12.43 -5.15
C THR A 287 -4.46 -13.93 -5.35
N SER A 288 -5.60 -14.48 -4.85
CA SER A 288 -5.93 -15.88 -5.03
C SER A 288 -6.14 -16.20 -6.52
N ARG A 289 -5.59 -17.34 -6.96
CA ARG A 289 -5.80 -17.90 -8.30
C ARG A 289 -7.28 -18.12 -8.67
N PHE A 290 -8.16 -18.20 -7.68
CA PHE A 290 -9.59 -18.41 -7.86
C PHE A 290 -10.41 -17.12 -7.75
N ALA A 291 -9.77 -15.95 -7.64
CA ALA A 291 -10.51 -14.70 -7.42
C ALA A 291 -11.48 -14.35 -8.57
N THR A 292 -11.14 -14.67 -9.81
CA THR A 292 -12.04 -14.42 -10.96
C THR A 292 -13.26 -15.36 -11.00
N GLU A 293 -13.24 -16.48 -10.27
CA GLU A 293 -14.35 -17.42 -10.18
C GLU A 293 -15.34 -17.11 -9.04
N ASP A 294 -14.90 -16.32 -8.05
CA ASP A 294 -15.67 -15.91 -6.88
C ASP A 294 -15.97 -14.41 -6.95
N ARG A 295 -17.24 -14.05 -6.97
CA ARG A 295 -17.65 -12.66 -7.14
C ARG A 295 -17.15 -11.74 -6.03
N ASP A 296 -17.23 -12.15 -4.77
CA ASP A 296 -16.79 -11.35 -3.64
C ASP A 296 -15.26 -11.14 -3.72
N LYS A 297 -14.49 -12.21 -3.98
CA LYS A 297 -13.02 -12.13 -4.15
C LYS A 297 -12.61 -11.32 -5.38
N TYR A 298 -13.40 -11.35 -6.45
CA TYR A 298 -13.12 -10.56 -7.63
C TYR A 298 -13.31 -9.05 -7.37
N VAL A 299 -14.38 -8.68 -6.65
CA VAL A 299 -14.57 -7.28 -6.23
C VAL A 299 -13.47 -6.84 -5.27
N GLU A 300 -13.06 -7.70 -4.33
CA GLU A 300 -11.92 -7.44 -3.45
C GLU A 300 -10.61 -7.24 -4.22
N TRP A 301 -10.38 -7.97 -5.32
CA TRP A 301 -9.21 -7.78 -6.18
C TRP A 301 -9.27 -6.44 -6.92
N LEU A 302 -10.45 -6.06 -7.44
CA LEU A 302 -10.64 -4.76 -8.07
C LEU A 302 -10.42 -3.61 -7.09
N ALA A 303 -10.91 -3.75 -5.85
CA ALA A 303 -10.66 -2.77 -4.79
C ALA A 303 -9.17 -2.69 -4.44
N LEU A 304 -8.46 -3.83 -4.38
CA LEU A 304 -7.01 -3.85 -4.16
C LEU A 304 -6.26 -3.11 -5.28
N ILE A 305 -6.58 -3.37 -6.56
CA ILE A 305 -5.98 -2.62 -7.67
C ILE A 305 -6.30 -1.12 -7.56
N CYS A 306 -7.54 -0.78 -7.20
CA CYS A 306 -7.94 0.61 -7.02
C CYS A 306 -7.15 1.28 -5.90
N HIS A 307 -6.98 0.60 -4.76
CA HIS A 307 -6.21 1.06 -3.61
C HIS A 307 -4.76 1.38 -3.99
N GLU A 308 -4.07 0.38 -4.55
CA GLU A 308 -2.66 0.54 -4.93
C GLU A 308 -2.46 1.55 -6.06
N PHE A 309 -3.37 1.62 -7.01
CA PHE A 309 -3.30 2.60 -8.09
C PHE A 309 -3.62 4.03 -7.62
N PHE A 310 -4.54 4.19 -6.66
CA PHE A 310 -4.85 5.48 -6.05
C PHE A 310 -3.63 6.11 -5.37
N HIS A 311 -2.75 5.26 -4.85
CA HIS A 311 -1.49 5.68 -4.24
C HIS A 311 -0.51 6.37 -5.20
N ALA A 312 -0.64 6.21 -6.51
CA ALA A 312 0.18 6.98 -7.46
C ALA A 312 0.04 8.49 -7.22
N TRP A 313 -1.09 8.94 -6.67
CA TRP A 313 -1.32 10.32 -6.20
C TRP A 313 -1.22 10.41 -4.69
N ASN A 314 -2.06 9.71 -3.94
CA ASN A 314 -2.13 9.71 -2.46
C ASN A 314 -1.31 8.55 -1.92
N VAL A 315 -0.20 8.76 -1.69
CA VAL A 315 0.97 8.89 -0.86
C VAL A 315 2.27 9.04 -1.67
N LYS A 316 2.30 8.59 -2.94
CA LYS A 316 3.55 8.70 -3.70
C LYS A 316 3.90 10.15 -4.04
N ARG A 317 2.88 11.00 -4.16
CA ARG A 317 3.05 12.44 -4.47
C ARG A 317 2.39 13.35 -3.42
N LEU A 318 1.12 13.16 -3.10
CA LEU A 318 0.46 13.80 -1.97
C LEU A 318 0.79 13.03 -0.70
N ARG A 319 1.80 13.44 0.04
CA ARG A 319 2.32 12.72 1.22
C ARG A 319 2.52 13.63 2.43
N PRO A 320 2.45 13.10 3.64
CA PRO A 320 2.94 13.82 4.81
C PRO A 320 4.41 14.24 4.64
N VAL A 321 4.78 15.45 5.07
CA VAL A 321 6.17 15.96 4.95
C VAL A 321 7.20 15.03 5.61
N ALA A 322 6.80 14.27 6.63
CA ALA A 322 7.67 13.31 7.29
C ALA A 322 8.04 12.11 6.38
N LEU A 323 7.23 11.81 5.36
CA LEU A 323 7.46 10.71 4.43
C LEU A 323 8.22 11.13 3.16
N GLY A 324 9.02 12.19 3.22
CA GLY A 324 9.89 12.57 2.12
C GLY A 324 10.67 13.86 2.36
N PRO A 325 11.96 13.91 1.94
CA PRO A 325 12.75 12.77 1.43
C PRO A 325 12.89 11.64 2.44
N PHE A 326 12.94 10.40 1.94
CA PHE A 326 12.97 9.23 2.81
C PHE A 326 14.29 9.09 3.59
N ASP A 327 14.19 8.56 4.81
CA ASP A 327 15.32 8.01 5.56
C ASP A 327 15.18 6.49 5.63
N TYR A 328 15.96 5.76 4.85
CA TYR A 328 15.84 4.30 4.73
C TYR A 328 16.51 3.53 5.86
N GLU A 329 17.15 4.22 6.82
CA GLU A 329 17.91 3.57 7.89
C GLU A 329 17.19 3.57 9.24
N ARG A 330 16.05 4.27 9.35
CA ARG A 330 15.26 4.34 10.58
C ARG A 330 13.76 4.53 10.29
N GLU A 331 12.97 4.33 11.30
CA GLU A 331 11.55 4.57 11.29
C GLU A 331 11.23 6.05 11.08
N VAL A 332 10.19 6.32 10.30
CA VAL A 332 9.69 7.66 10.04
C VAL A 332 8.24 7.74 10.51
N THR A 333 7.99 8.51 11.56
CA THR A 333 6.67 8.59 12.19
C THR A 333 5.88 9.79 11.68
N THR A 334 4.58 9.60 11.47
CA THR A 334 3.63 10.64 11.08
C THR A 334 2.26 10.38 11.68
N PRO A 335 1.51 11.41 12.13
CA PRO A 335 0.13 11.22 12.59
C PRO A 335 -0.87 11.02 11.44
N SER A 336 -0.43 11.14 10.18
CA SER A 336 -1.29 11.31 9.01
C SER A 336 -1.40 10.04 8.14
N LEU A 337 -1.06 8.83 8.67
CA LEU A 337 -1.28 7.59 7.90
C LEU A 337 -2.76 7.32 7.63
N TRP A 338 -3.66 7.87 8.42
CA TRP A 338 -5.10 7.81 8.15
C TRP A 338 -5.48 8.54 6.84
N VAL A 339 -4.74 9.60 6.44
CA VAL A 339 -4.92 10.26 5.14
C VAL A 339 -4.30 9.40 4.03
N ALA A 340 -3.08 8.91 4.24
CA ALA A 340 -2.37 8.10 3.25
C ALA A 340 -3.14 6.81 2.93
N GLU A 341 -3.57 6.08 3.97
CA GLU A 341 -4.12 4.74 3.87
C GLU A 341 -5.64 4.68 4.11
N GLY A 342 -6.11 5.37 5.14
CA GLY A 342 -7.52 5.35 5.51
C GLY A 342 -8.40 6.02 4.47
N VAL A 343 -8.01 7.18 3.95
CA VAL A 343 -8.71 7.85 2.84
C VAL A 343 -8.65 6.99 1.59
N THR A 344 -7.50 6.38 1.28
CA THR A 344 -7.37 5.44 0.16
C THR A 344 -8.32 4.24 0.32
N SER A 345 -8.42 3.67 1.54
CA SER A 345 -9.35 2.57 1.86
C SER A 345 -10.83 2.97 1.84
N TYR A 346 -11.14 4.26 1.90
CA TYR A 346 -12.50 4.75 1.62
C TYR A 346 -12.78 4.79 0.12
N TYR A 347 -11.79 5.22 -0.66
CA TYR A 347 -11.96 5.40 -2.09
C TYR A 347 -11.84 4.10 -2.90
N ASP A 348 -11.12 3.08 -2.42
CA ASP A 348 -10.90 1.86 -3.18
C ASP A 348 -12.23 1.17 -3.57
N ASP A 349 -13.09 0.86 -2.61
CA ASP A 349 -14.42 0.30 -2.84
C ASP A 349 -15.36 1.31 -3.54
N LEU A 350 -15.28 2.60 -3.18
CA LEU A 350 -16.14 3.65 -3.74
C LEU A 350 -15.87 3.87 -5.23
N LEU A 351 -14.62 3.90 -5.65
CA LEU A 351 -14.27 4.11 -7.05
C LEU A 351 -14.56 2.86 -7.90
N VAL A 352 -14.37 1.65 -7.36
CA VAL A 352 -14.86 0.41 -8.01
C VAL A 352 -16.38 0.45 -8.19
N ARG A 353 -17.12 1.01 -7.22
CA ARG A 353 -18.55 1.23 -7.35
C ARG A 353 -18.88 2.27 -8.42
N ARG A 354 -18.19 3.41 -8.45
CA ARG A 354 -18.38 4.49 -9.43
C ARG A 354 -17.99 4.04 -10.85
N ALA A 355 -17.02 3.16 -10.99
CA ALA A 355 -16.65 2.49 -12.26
C ALA A 355 -17.77 1.54 -12.77
N GLY A 356 -18.85 1.33 -12.01
CA GLY A 356 -19.93 0.40 -12.36
C GLY A 356 -19.54 -1.08 -12.24
N LEU A 357 -18.43 -1.38 -11.55
CA LEU A 357 -17.89 -2.73 -11.39
C LEU A 357 -18.44 -3.45 -10.16
N SER A 358 -19.07 -2.73 -9.25
CA SER A 358 -19.85 -3.30 -8.14
C SER A 358 -21.25 -2.68 -8.09
N THR A 359 -22.20 -3.37 -7.47
CA THR A 359 -23.57 -2.87 -7.21
C THR A 359 -23.58 -2.03 -5.93
N ARG A 360 -24.63 -1.22 -5.74
CA ARG A 360 -24.84 -0.49 -4.47
C ARG A 360 -24.93 -1.44 -3.27
N THR A 361 -25.52 -2.60 -3.45
CA THR A 361 -25.63 -3.62 -2.39
C THR A 361 -24.25 -4.16 -2.01
N GLU A 362 -23.39 -4.46 -2.98
CA GLU A 362 -22.02 -4.91 -2.72
C GLU A 362 -21.19 -3.82 -2.03
N TYR A 363 -21.30 -2.58 -2.45
CA TYR A 363 -20.62 -1.46 -1.78
C TYR A 363 -21.12 -1.27 -0.33
N LEU A 364 -22.43 -1.28 -0.09
CA LEU A 364 -22.99 -1.18 1.25
C LEU A 364 -22.62 -2.37 2.14
N LYS A 365 -22.43 -3.57 1.55
CA LYS A 365 -21.88 -4.73 2.26
C LYS A 365 -20.41 -4.48 2.67
N ALA A 366 -19.57 -3.93 1.80
CA ALA A 366 -18.20 -3.56 2.10
C ALA A 366 -18.11 -2.50 3.21
N LEU A 367 -18.85 -1.40 3.09
CA LEU A 367 -18.95 -0.38 4.14
C LEU A 367 -19.46 -0.95 5.47
N SER A 368 -20.41 -1.88 5.40
CA SER A 368 -20.89 -2.59 6.61
C SER A 368 -19.76 -3.41 7.26
N GLY A 369 -18.92 -4.03 6.45
CA GLY A 369 -17.72 -4.73 6.91
C GLY A 369 -16.78 -3.81 7.67
N GLN A 370 -16.46 -2.64 7.10
CA GLN A 370 -15.60 -1.63 7.73
C GLN A 370 -16.17 -1.16 9.09
N LEU A 371 -17.46 -0.81 9.11
CA LEU A 371 -18.14 -0.36 10.33
C LEU A 371 -18.24 -1.46 11.39
N ASN A 372 -18.60 -2.70 10.99
CA ASN A 372 -18.63 -3.83 11.93
C ASN A 372 -17.25 -4.13 12.51
N THR A 373 -16.19 -4.06 11.71
CA THR A 373 -14.82 -4.25 12.18
C THR A 373 -14.48 -3.23 13.24
N LEU A 374 -14.71 -1.94 12.98
CA LEU A 374 -14.44 -0.87 13.94
C LEU A 374 -15.26 -1.06 15.25
N LEU A 375 -16.58 -1.29 15.13
CA LEU A 375 -17.47 -1.42 16.28
C LEU A 375 -17.17 -2.65 17.13
N ASN A 376 -16.60 -3.71 16.53
CA ASN A 376 -16.20 -4.94 17.25
C ASN A 376 -14.74 -4.93 17.74
N THR A 377 -13.99 -3.85 17.51
CA THR A 377 -12.62 -3.68 18.01
C THR A 377 -12.63 -2.84 19.29
N PRO A 378 -12.45 -3.42 20.49
CA PRO A 378 -12.41 -2.65 21.74
C PRO A 378 -11.35 -1.56 21.76
N GLY A 379 -10.20 -1.79 21.11
CA GLY A 379 -9.09 -0.85 21.01
C GLY A 379 -9.47 0.55 20.50
N ARG A 380 -10.63 0.69 19.79
CA ARG A 380 -11.17 2.01 19.42
C ARG A 380 -11.44 2.94 20.60
N LYS A 381 -11.57 2.36 21.81
CA LYS A 381 -11.76 3.10 23.09
C LYS A 381 -10.46 3.35 23.83
N SER A 382 -9.35 2.80 23.35
CA SER A 382 -8.04 2.87 23.99
C SER A 382 -7.07 3.75 23.24
N LEU A 383 -7.12 3.75 21.89
CA LEU A 383 -6.12 4.38 21.04
C LEU A 383 -6.75 5.42 20.11
N PRO A 384 -6.34 6.72 20.16
CA PRO A 384 -6.68 7.72 19.15
C PRO A 384 -6.12 7.37 17.77
N LEU A 385 -6.73 7.87 16.70
CA LEU A 385 -6.33 7.55 15.33
C LEU A 385 -4.97 8.17 14.94
N THR A 386 -4.69 9.38 15.42
CA THR A 386 -3.38 10.02 15.24
C THR A 386 -2.27 9.23 15.91
N GLU A 387 -2.49 8.71 17.11
CA GLU A 387 -1.53 7.88 17.83
C GLU A 387 -1.35 6.51 17.14
N ALA A 388 -2.44 5.90 16.67
CA ALA A 388 -2.36 4.67 15.87
C ALA A 388 -1.54 4.83 14.58
N SER A 389 -1.57 6.02 13.96
CA SER A 389 -0.73 6.38 12.82
C SER A 389 0.74 6.54 13.23
N LEU A 390 1.02 7.25 14.32
CA LEU A 390 2.37 7.45 14.85
C LEU A 390 3.04 6.12 15.22
N ASP A 391 2.30 5.24 15.89
CA ASP A 391 2.76 3.97 16.45
C ASP A 391 2.62 2.79 15.46
N ALA A 392 2.34 3.06 14.18
CA ALA A 392 2.15 2.01 13.16
C ALA A 392 3.27 0.96 13.18
N TRP A 393 4.53 1.41 13.30
CA TRP A 393 5.72 0.59 13.30
C TRP A 393 5.77 -0.48 14.38
N ILE A 394 5.24 -0.19 15.56
CA ILE A 394 5.33 -1.05 16.75
C ILE A 394 3.98 -1.68 17.14
N ARG A 395 2.86 -1.22 16.56
CA ARG A 395 1.52 -1.73 16.87
C ARG A 395 0.95 -2.51 15.68
N LEU A 396 0.44 -1.84 14.64
CA LEU A 396 -0.26 -2.50 13.53
C LEU A 396 0.61 -3.54 12.81
N TYR A 397 1.90 -3.26 12.63
CA TYR A 397 2.83 -4.17 11.97
C TYR A 397 3.55 -5.15 12.90
N GLN A 398 3.34 -5.03 14.21
CA GLN A 398 3.86 -5.94 15.24
C GLN A 398 2.77 -6.27 16.29
N PRO A 399 1.64 -6.86 15.85
CA PRO A 399 0.53 -7.13 16.77
C PRO A 399 0.91 -8.12 17.85
N THR A 400 0.27 -7.95 19.02
CA THR A 400 0.34 -8.86 20.16
C THR A 400 -1.01 -9.58 20.34
N ASP A 401 -1.06 -10.53 21.25
CA ASP A 401 -2.30 -11.20 21.63
C ASP A 401 -3.34 -10.27 22.28
N ASN A 402 -2.93 -9.08 22.74
CA ASN A 402 -3.81 -8.05 23.29
C ASN A 402 -4.18 -6.93 22.32
N SER A 403 -3.63 -6.91 21.10
CA SER A 403 -3.85 -5.82 20.13
C SER A 403 -5.32 -5.55 19.83
N ILE A 404 -6.19 -6.56 19.88
CA ILE A 404 -7.64 -6.35 19.70
C ILE A 404 -8.25 -5.40 20.74
N ASN A 405 -7.67 -5.33 21.96
CA ASN A 405 -8.16 -4.53 23.06
C ASN A 405 -7.54 -3.12 23.12
N ASP A 406 -6.32 -2.97 22.60
CA ASP A 406 -5.52 -1.76 22.78
C ASP A 406 -5.22 -1.03 21.46
N ASP A 407 -5.37 -1.71 20.32
CA ASP A 407 -5.00 -1.15 19.01
C ASP A 407 -6.20 -0.94 18.11
N ILE A 408 -6.05 0.00 17.16
CA ILE A 408 -6.95 0.20 16.04
C ILE A 408 -6.14 0.28 14.74
N SER A 409 -6.75 -0.12 13.64
CA SER A 409 -6.17 0.06 12.31
C SER A 409 -6.47 1.45 11.77
N TYR A 410 -5.44 2.21 11.40
CA TYR A 410 -5.61 3.48 10.70
C TYR A 410 -6.15 3.30 9.27
N TYR A 411 -6.05 2.11 8.68
CA TYR A 411 -6.78 1.75 7.46
C TYR A 411 -8.29 1.75 7.74
N ASN A 412 -8.74 0.92 8.68
CA ASN A 412 -10.16 0.71 8.96
C ASN A 412 -10.82 1.93 9.61
N LYS A 413 -10.31 2.42 10.77
CA LYS A 413 -10.88 3.62 11.41
C LYS A 413 -10.71 4.84 10.50
N GLY A 414 -9.60 4.95 9.77
CA GLY A 414 -9.36 6.02 8.82
C GLY A 414 -10.36 6.03 7.65
N ALA A 415 -10.72 4.86 7.10
CA ALA A 415 -11.75 4.76 6.07
C ALA A 415 -13.12 5.22 6.59
N VAL A 416 -13.47 4.83 7.82
CA VAL A 416 -14.72 5.29 8.47
C VAL A 416 -14.70 6.79 8.72
N VAL A 417 -13.57 7.34 9.17
CA VAL A 417 -13.40 8.80 9.37
C VAL A 417 -13.49 9.54 8.03
N ALA A 418 -12.89 9.02 6.95
CA ALA A 418 -12.99 9.60 5.61
C ALA A 418 -14.45 9.62 5.11
N TRP A 419 -15.22 8.54 5.31
CA TRP A 419 -16.65 8.49 5.01
C TRP A 419 -17.45 9.52 5.83
N LEU A 420 -17.15 9.66 7.12
CA LEU A 420 -17.79 10.67 7.98
C LEU A 420 -17.40 12.08 7.54
N LEU A 421 -16.14 12.32 7.22
CA LEU A 421 -15.67 13.62 6.72
C LEU A 421 -16.35 14.00 5.40
N ASP A 422 -16.50 13.06 4.45
CA ASP A 422 -17.26 13.30 3.21
C ASP A 422 -18.73 13.65 3.52
N THR A 423 -19.30 13.00 4.54
CA THR A 423 -20.66 13.29 5.01
C THR A 423 -20.77 14.71 5.58
N GLU A 424 -19.87 15.12 6.47
CA GLU A 424 -19.84 16.47 7.07
C GLU A 424 -19.67 17.56 6.00
N ILE A 425 -18.72 17.37 5.06
CA ILE A 425 -18.49 18.30 3.96
C ILE A 425 -19.74 18.47 3.10
N ARG A 426 -20.38 17.36 2.72
CA ARG A 426 -21.63 17.37 1.91
C ARG A 426 -22.77 18.00 2.65
N GLN A 427 -22.89 17.74 3.95
CA GLN A 427 -23.95 18.30 4.78
C GLN A 427 -23.80 19.82 4.89
N ALA A 428 -22.60 20.31 5.22
CA ALA A 428 -22.31 21.75 5.33
C ALA A 428 -22.52 22.49 4.01
N SER A 429 -22.04 21.93 2.91
CA SER A 429 -22.11 22.53 1.57
C SER A 429 -23.42 22.23 0.81
N LYS A 430 -24.38 21.55 1.42
CA LYS A 430 -25.62 21.09 0.76
C LYS A 430 -25.35 20.25 -0.49
N GLY A 431 -24.29 19.45 -0.46
CA GLY A 431 -23.87 18.55 -1.53
C GLY A 431 -23.02 19.19 -2.64
N SER A 432 -22.72 20.48 -2.57
CA SER A 432 -21.91 21.16 -3.61
C SER A 432 -20.41 20.88 -3.50
N LYS A 433 -19.93 20.45 -2.34
CA LYS A 433 -18.55 20.06 -2.06
C LYS A 433 -18.51 18.64 -1.48
N THR A 434 -17.41 17.96 -1.70
CA THR A 434 -17.20 16.56 -1.29
C THR A 434 -15.76 16.38 -0.85
N LEU A 435 -15.46 15.24 -0.24
CA LEU A 435 -14.07 14.87 0.04
C LEU A 435 -13.24 14.75 -1.26
N ASP A 436 -13.85 14.39 -2.41
CA ASP A 436 -13.16 14.43 -3.71
C ASP A 436 -12.59 15.83 -4.01
N THR A 437 -13.32 16.89 -3.62
CA THR A 437 -12.86 18.28 -3.82
C THR A 437 -11.64 18.59 -2.94
N VAL A 438 -11.67 18.10 -1.69
CA VAL A 438 -10.54 18.27 -0.74
C VAL A 438 -9.31 17.55 -1.27
N MET A 439 -9.43 16.27 -1.66
CA MET A 439 -8.30 15.47 -2.12
C MET A 439 -7.65 16.05 -3.37
N ARG A 440 -8.44 16.45 -4.37
CA ARG A 440 -7.92 17.12 -5.58
C ARG A 440 -7.20 18.44 -5.26
N GLN A 441 -7.74 19.23 -4.33
CA GLN A 441 -7.10 20.48 -3.94
C GLN A 441 -5.85 20.25 -3.10
N ALA A 442 -5.86 19.24 -2.21
CA ALA A 442 -4.68 18.84 -1.45
C ALA A 442 -3.55 18.39 -2.38
N TYR A 443 -3.86 17.57 -3.38
CA TYR A 443 -2.89 17.15 -4.38
C TYR A 443 -2.26 18.35 -5.11
N ARG A 444 -3.06 19.28 -5.62
CA ARG A 444 -2.56 20.48 -6.31
C ARG A 444 -1.70 21.37 -5.42
N GLN A 445 -2.00 21.43 -4.13
CA GLN A 445 -1.31 22.32 -3.20
C GLN A 445 -0.06 21.69 -2.59
N PHE A 446 -0.05 20.38 -2.35
CA PHE A 446 0.94 19.72 -1.51
C PHE A 446 1.76 18.64 -2.21
N SER A 447 1.46 18.27 -3.47
CA SER A 447 2.17 17.17 -4.17
C SER A 447 3.68 17.41 -4.31
N ALA A 448 4.13 18.68 -4.41
CA ALA A 448 5.55 19.01 -4.57
C ALA A 448 6.35 18.98 -3.26
N GLY A 449 5.73 19.28 -2.11
CA GLY A 449 6.44 19.48 -0.84
C GLY A 449 5.92 18.65 0.34
N GLY A 450 4.84 17.94 0.14
CA GLY A 450 4.13 17.26 1.22
C GLY A 450 3.23 18.20 2.04
N PHE A 451 2.44 17.63 2.95
CA PHE A 451 1.55 18.37 3.85
C PHE A 451 1.83 18.05 5.32
N LYS A 452 1.52 18.99 6.19
CA LYS A 452 1.40 18.74 7.63
C LYS A 452 -0.05 18.44 7.97
N GLU A 453 -0.27 17.72 9.07
CA GLU A 453 -1.61 17.31 9.51
C GLU A 453 -2.57 18.49 9.65
N ASP A 454 -2.12 19.58 10.28
CA ASP A 454 -2.89 20.82 10.47
C ASP A 454 -3.23 21.52 9.14
N GLU A 455 -2.35 21.47 8.15
CA GLU A 455 -2.59 22.02 6.82
C GLU A 455 -3.70 21.27 6.07
N PHE A 456 -3.74 19.93 6.19
CA PHE A 456 -4.80 19.12 5.60
C PHE A 456 -6.15 19.40 6.27
N ARG A 457 -6.21 19.46 7.61
CA ARG A 457 -7.41 19.79 8.39
C ARG A 457 -7.93 21.19 8.04
N ALA A 458 -7.05 22.19 7.98
CA ALA A 458 -7.38 23.55 7.60
C ALA A 458 -7.93 23.63 6.16
N LEU A 459 -7.35 22.87 5.23
CA LEU A 459 -7.83 22.80 3.86
C LEU A 459 -9.25 22.21 3.78
N ALA A 460 -9.53 21.14 4.51
CA ALA A 460 -10.86 20.53 4.57
C ALA A 460 -11.90 21.50 5.13
N SER A 461 -11.60 22.18 6.23
CA SER A 461 -12.44 23.23 6.82
C SER A 461 -12.71 24.38 5.84
N LYS A 462 -11.67 24.86 5.16
CA LYS A 462 -11.79 25.92 4.16
C LYS A 462 -12.69 25.53 2.97
N ILE A 463 -12.56 24.30 2.46
CA ILE A 463 -13.33 23.84 1.29
C ILE A 463 -14.79 23.61 1.66
N SER A 464 -15.06 23.05 2.84
CA SER A 464 -16.42 22.83 3.33
C SER A 464 -17.14 24.11 3.75
N GLU A 465 -16.40 25.22 3.87
CA GLU A 465 -16.89 26.49 4.44
C GLU A 465 -17.48 26.29 5.87
N ASN A 466 -16.94 25.32 6.60
CA ASN A 466 -17.36 24.94 7.93
C ASN A 466 -16.16 24.70 8.84
N ASP A 467 -16.30 25.06 10.11
CA ASP A 467 -15.30 24.71 11.12
C ASP A 467 -15.40 23.22 11.46
N LEU A 468 -14.40 22.45 11.03
CA LEU A 468 -14.31 21.01 11.25
C LEU A 468 -13.39 20.65 12.44
N GLU A 469 -12.89 21.61 13.22
CA GLU A 469 -11.95 21.34 14.33
C GLU A 469 -12.54 20.35 15.34
N GLY A 470 -13.78 20.58 15.79
CA GLY A 470 -14.43 19.68 16.73
C GLY A 470 -14.73 18.29 16.14
N PHE A 471 -14.87 18.17 14.81
CA PHE A 471 -14.95 16.87 14.16
C PHE A 471 -13.60 16.16 14.19
N PHE A 472 -12.51 16.85 13.82
CA PHE A 472 -11.17 16.26 13.80
C PHE A 472 -10.70 15.89 15.20
N GLU A 473 -10.90 16.75 16.21
CA GLU A 473 -10.57 16.44 17.60
C GLU A 473 -11.23 15.12 18.03
N ARG A 474 -12.55 14.98 17.82
CA ARG A 474 -13.27 13.75 18.18
C ARG A 474 -12.80 12.53 17.40
N ALA A 475 -12.67 12.67 16.08
CA ALA A 475 -12.43 11.53 15.20
C ALA A 475 -10.99 11.04 15.22
N LEU A 476 -10.03 11.94 15.41
CA LEU A 476 -8.60 11.68 15.26
C LEU A 476 -7.85 11.67 16.59
N ASP A 477 -8.11 12.66 17.46
CA ASP A 477 -7.25 12.95 18.60
C ASP A 477 -7.81 12.40 19.92
N THR A 478 -9.03 11.85 19.92
CA THR A 478 -9.66 11.22 21.07
C THR A 478 -10.14 9.80 20.78
N THR A 479 -10.61 9.13 21.84
CA THR A 479 -11.24 7.81 21.75
C THR A 479 -12.78 7.88 21.86
N GLU A 480 -13.35 9.05 21.65
CA GLU A 480 -14.81 9.23 21.63
C GLU A 480 -15.45 8.43 20.48
N GLU A 481 -16.70 8.00 20.72
CA GLU A 481 -17.44 7.26 19.69
C GLU A 481 -17.75 8.18 18.50
N LEU A 482 -17.56 7.66 17.30
CA LEU A 482 -17.79 8.39 16.06
C LEU A 482 -19.30 8.58 15.80
N PRO A 483 -19.72 9.69 15.15
CA PRO A 483 -21.13 10.03 14.91
C PRO A 483 -21.74 9.23 13.75
N ILE A 484 -21.60 7.90 13.77
CA ILE A 484 -22.03 6.99 12.69
C ILE A 484 -23.54 7.10 12.43
N ASP A 485 -24.36 7.18 13.48
CA ASP A 485 -25.83 7.22 13.35
C ASP A 485 -26.28 8.49 12.60
N GLY A 486 -25.65 9.64 12.85
CA GLY A 486 -25.91 10.89 12.13
C GLY A 486 -25.62 10.78 10.63
N ALA A 487 -24.50 10.12 10.28
CA ALA A 487 -24.16 9.87 8.90
C ALA A 487 -25.15 8.90 8.23
N LEU A 488 -25.54 7.83 8.92
CA LEU A 488 -26.56 6.90 8.40
C LEU A 488 -27.88 7.62 8.12
N GLU A 489 -28.31 8.52 9.01
CA GLU A 489 -29.52 9.32 8.80
C GLU A 489 -29.37 10.25 7.59
N TYR A 490 -28.24 10.95 7.46
CA TYR A 490 -27.96 11.81 6.31
C TYR A 490 -28.05 11.07 4.98
N TRP A 491 -27.48 9.85 4.90
CA TRP A 491 -27.52 9.02 3.71
C TRP A 491 -28.85 8.28 3.50
N GLY A 492 -29.75 8.29 4.49
CA GLY A 492 -30.97 7.48 4.47
C GLY A 492 -30.67 5.98 4.50
N LEU A 493 -29.67 5.60 5.27
CA LEU A 493 -29.27 4.21 5.50
C LEU A 493 -29.81 3.70 6.83
N GLU A 494 -29.97 2.39 6.93
CA GLU A 494 -30.36 1.73 8.18
C GLU A 494 -29.63 0.40 8.35
N TRP A 495 -29.38 0.04 9.60
CA TRP A 495 -28.87 -1.25 9.96
C TRP A 495 -29.93 -2.34 9.89
N GLN A 496 -29.59 -3.46 9.29
CA GLN A 496 -30.35 -4.70 9.40
C GLN A 496 -29.45 -5.81 9.93
N PRO A 497 -29.97 -6.79 10.68
CA PRO A 497 -29.20 -7.97 11.04
C PRO A 497 -28.69 -8.66 9.76
N ASP A 498 -27.43 -9.05 9.74
CA ASP A 498 -26.86 -9.85 8.64
C ASP A 498 -27.55 -11.22 8.58
N ASP A 499 -27.60 -11.89 9.75
CA ASP A 499 -28.45 -13.04 10.00
C ASP A 499 -29.05 -12.91 11.41
N ALA A 500 -30.38 -12.74 11.51
CA ALA A 500 -31.06 -12.60 12.79
C ALA A 500 -30.87 -13.82 13.71
N LYS A 501 -30.67 -15.04 13.15
CA LYS A 501 -30.39 -16.24 13.93
C LYS A 501 -28.97 -16.20 14.51
N VAL A 502 -28.00 -15.71 13.75
CA VAL A 502 -26.60 -15.55 14.21
C VAL A 502 -26.50 -14.46 15.26
N ALA A 503 -27.21 -13.35 15.08
CA ALA A 503 -27.24 -12.25 16.04
C ALA A 503 -27.77 -12.65 17.43
N ALA A 504 -28.61 -13.68 17.50
CA ALA A 504 -29.19 -14.19 18.73
C ALA A 504 -28.38 -15.35 19.35
N GLN A 505 -27.26 -15.75 18.75
CA GLN A 505 -26.44 -16.86 19.27
C GLN A 505 -25.60 -16.48 20.48
N ALA A 506 -25.22 -17.49 21.24
CA ALA A 506 -24.28 -17.34 22.34
C ALA A 506 -22.91 -16.80 21.83
N TYR A 507 -22.35 -15.90 22.57
CA TYR A 507 -21.06 -15.24 22.29
C TYR A 507 -20.05 -15.59 23.36
N LEU A 508 -18.83 -15.95 22.95
CA LEU A 508 -17.72 -16.30 23.82
C LEU A 508 -16.72 -15.13 23.96
N GLY A 509 -16.41 -14.46 22.88
CA GLY A 509 -15.54 -13.27 22.89
C GLY A 509 -14.05 -13.60 22.89
N LEU A 510 -13.64 -14.50 22.02
CA LEU A 510 -12.24 -14.80 21.73
C LEU A 510 -12.03 -15.05 20.24
N ASN A 511 -10.78 -14.90 19.78
CA ASN A 511 -10.34 -15.31 18.45
C ASN A 511 -9.42 -16.53 18.60
N THR A 512 -9.43 -17.37 17.56
CA THR A 512 -8.62 -18.59 17.50
C THR A 512 -7.65 -18.53 16.35
N ALA A 513 -6.52 -19.22 16.49
CA ALA A 513 -5.45 -19.24 15.48
C ALA A 513 -5.90 -19.83 14.15
N GLY A 514 -5.41 -19.25 13.04
CA GLY A 514 -5.82 -19.67 11.69
C GLY A 514 -5.43 -21.10 11.29
N GLY A 515 -4.40 -21.68 11.92
CA GLY A 515 -3.94 -23.05 11.64
C GLY A 515 -4.60 -24.13 12.51
N ASP A 516 -4.97 -23.81 13.76
CA ASP A 516 -5.72 -24.66 14.67
C ASP A 516 -6.70 -23.81 15.47
N ALA A 517 -7.95 -23.84 15.06
CA ALA A 517 -9.01 -23.04 15.67
C ALA A 517 -9.42 -23.50 17.10
N ARG A 518 -8.66 -24.37 17.73
CA ARG A 518 -8.74 -24.67 19.18
C ARG A 518 -7.80 -23.80 20.01
N LEU A 519 -6.72 -23.28 19.41
CA LEU A 519 -5.77 -22.43 20.10
C LEU A 519 -6.31 -21.00 20.19
N VAL A 520 -6.45 -20.49 21.39
CA VAL A 520 -6.87 -19.11 21.66
C VAL A 520 -5.74 -18.16 21.28
N GLU A 521 -5.98 -17.29 20.32
CA GLU A 521 -5.03 -16.28 19.84
C GLU A 521 -5.20 -14.97 20.61
N SER A 522 -6.45 -14.54 20.84
CA SER A 522 -6.75 -13.33 21.59
C SER A 522 -8.10 -13.45 22.32
N VAL A 523 -8.25 -12.69 23.41
CA VAL A 523 -9.48 -12.62 24.21
C VAL A 523 -9.96 -11.18 24.28
N VAL A 524 -11.23 -10.96 23.94
CA VAL A 524 -11.85 -9.62 23.96
C VAL A 524 -12.09 -9.19 25.41
N ALA A 525 -11.60 -8.03 25.79
CA ALA A 525 -11.76 -7.48 27.13
C ALA A 525 -13.24 -7.35 27.52
N GLY A 526 -13.57 -7.76 28.74
CA GLY A 526 -14.94 -7.75 29.26
C GLY A 526 -15.89 -8.79 28.66
N SER A 527 -15.40 -9.66 27.76
CA SER A 527 -16.19 -10.75 27.18
C SER A 527 -16.43 -11.89 28.17
N PRO A 528 -17.40 -12.80 27.90
CA PRO A 528 -17.56 -14.04 28.64
C PRO A 528 -16.29 -14.84 28.87
N ALA A 529 -15.44 -14.94 27.82
CA ALA A 529 -14.14 -15.61 27.89
C ALA A 529 -13.20 -14.92 28.90
N ALA A 530 -13.06 -13.58 28.80
CA ALA A 530 -12.21 -12.81 29.69
C ALA A 530 -12.68 -12.91 31.16
N LEU A 531 -14.00 -12.76 31.41
CA LEU A 531 -14.59 -12.83 32.73
C LEU A 531 -14.47 -14.21 33.39
N ALA A 532 -14.42 -15.26 32.56
CA ALA A 532 -14.21 -16.63 33.05
C ALA A 532 -12.71 -16.99 33.20
N GLY A 533 -11.79 -16.09 32.85
CA GLY A 533 -10.36 -16.30 32.93
C GLY A 533 -9.75 -17.16 31.84
N LEU A 534 -10.39 -17.26 30.68
CA LEU A 534 -9.74 -17.77 29.47
C LEU A 534 -8.65 -16.80 29.00
N ALA A 535 -7.56 -17.31 28.47
CA ALA A 535 -6.38 -16.53 28.11
C ALA A 535 -5.81 -16.93 26.73
N PRO A 536 -5.10 -16.02 26.07
CA PRO A 536 -4.29 -16.39 24.91
C PRO A 536 -3.33 -17.52 25.22
N GLY A 537 -3.15 -18.44 24.27
CA GLY A 537 -2.35 -19.66 24.43
C GLY A 537 -3.10 -20.85 25.07
N ASP A 538 -4.35 -20.68 25.52
CA ASP A 538 -5.18 -21.81 25.93
C ASP A 538 -5.57 -22.66 24.71
N GLU A 539 -5.46 -24.00 24.82
CA GLU A 539 -6.06 -24.91 23.86
C GLU A 539 -7.46 -25.31 24.34
N LEU A 540 -8.50 -24.95 23.59
CA LEU A 540 -9.88 -25.31 23.88
C LEU A 540 -10.10 -26.82 23.64
N LEU A 541 -10.33 -27.58 24.69
CA LEU A 541 -10.49 -29.03 24.60
C LEU A 541 -11.96 -29.45 24.55
N ALA A 542 -12.79 -28.90 25.42
CA ALA A 542 -14.21 -29.21 25.45
C ALA A 542 -15.05 -27.99 25.96
N ILE A 543 -16.29 -27.91 25.51
CA ILE A 543 -17.32 -27.00 26.01
C ILE A 543 -18.55 -27.83 26.33
N ASP A 544 -19.05 -27.74 27.57
CA ASP A 544 -20.18 -28.51 28.08
C ASP A 544 -20.02 -30.02 27.83
N GLY A 545 -18.84 -30.57 28.11
CA GLY A 545 -18.51 -31.97 27.91
C GLY A 545 -18.31 -32.39 26.43
N THR A 546 -18.56 -31.48 25.46
CA THR A 546 -18.40 -31.75 24.03
C THR A 546 -17.01 -31.32 23.56
N ARG A 547 -16.26 -32.24 22.94
CA ARG A 547 -14.91 -31.94 22.44
C ARG A 547 -14.94 -30.87 21.35
N VAL A 548 -14.09 -29.86 21.47
CA VAL A 548 -13.92 -28.80 20.45
C VAL A 548 -13.24 -29.38 19.19
N PRO A 549 -13.86 -29.26 18.01
CA PRO A 549 -13.26 -29.75 16.77
C PRO A 549 -12.12 -28.80 16.31
N PRO A 550 -11.23 -29.27 15.39
CA PRO A 550 -10.16 -28.43 14.82
C PRO A 550 -10.68 -27.15 14.11
N THR A 551 -11.94 -27.13 13.71
CA THR A 551 -12.62 -25.96 13.09
C THR A 551 -13.05 -24.93 14.13
N GLY A 552 -12.77 -25.15 15.41
CA GLY A 552 -13.00 -24.21 16.50
C GLY A 552 -14.34 -24.35 17.23
N PRO A 553 -14.57 -23.50 18.24
CA PRO A 553 -15.70 -23.63 19.16
C PRO A 553 -17.06 -23.27 18.55
N GLY A 554 -17.09 -22.55 17.41
CA GLY A 554 -18.33 -22.00 16.84
C GLY A 554 -19.41 -23.05 16.54
N SER A 555 -19.00 -24.29 16.19
CA SER A 555 -19.92 -25.39 15.93
C SER A 555 -20.67 -25.86 17.17
N ILE A 556 -20.14 -25.63 18.37
CA ILE A 556 -20.74 -25.96 19.66
C ILE A 556 -21.51 -24.74 20.21
N VAL A 557 -20.86 -23.57 20.22
CA VAL A 557 -21.38 -22.32 20.81
C VAL A 557 -22.75 -21.96 20.25
N LYS A 558 -23.02 -22.18 18.97
CA LYS A 558 -24.30 -21.90 18.31
C LYS A 558 -25.51 -22.68 18.90
N PHE A 559 -25.28 -23.74 19.66
CA PHE A 559 -26.32 -24.53 20.31
C PHE A 559 -26.51 -24.21 21.80
N LEU A 560 -25.64 -23.36 22.37
CA LEU A 560 -25.71 -22.97 23.78
C LEU A 560 -26.75 -21.87 23.98
N GLU A 561 -27.33 -21.85 25.18
CA GLU A 561 -28.31 -20.83 25.56
C GLU A 561 -27.59 -19.55 26.02
N VAL A 562 -28.09 -18.40 25.55
CA VAL A 562 -27.66 -17.08 26.06
C VAL A 562 -28.09 -16.96 27.50
N GLY A 563 -27.15 -16.53 28.38
CA GLY A 563 -27.33 -16.50 29.84
C GLY A 563 -27.01 -17.83 30.51
N GLY A 564 -26.85 -18.91 29.73
CA GLY A 564 -26.45 -20.21 30.25
C GLY A 564 -25.00 -20.22 30.77
N ARG A 565 -24.74 -21.01 31.81
CA ARG A 565 -23.41 -21.22 32.39
C ARG A 565 -22.92 -22.62 32.03
N TYR A 566 -21.77 -22.66 31.33
CA TYR A 566 -21.22 -23.92 30.83
C TYR A 566 -19.75 -24.07 31.21
N PRO A 567 -19.28 -25.30 31.53
CA PRO A 567 -17.87 -25.56 31.74
C PRO A 567 -17.11 -25.55 30.40
N VAL A 568 -15.98 -24.88 30.41
CA VAL A 568 -15.02 -24.87 29.30
C VAL A 568 -13.70 -25.45 29.79
N LEU A 569 -13.33 -26.61 29.26
CA LEU A 569 -12.08 -27.29 29.58
C LEU A 569 -11.00 -26.82 28.61
N VAL A 570 -9.88 -26.35 29.15
CA VAL A 570 -8.72 -25.93 28.38
C VAL A 570 -7.45 -26.64 28.82
N SER A 571 -6.47 -26.73 27.93
CA SER A 571 -5.08 -27.01 28.29
C SER A 571 -4.32 -25.68 28.35
N ARG A 572 -3.86 -25.30 29.53
CA ARG A 572 -3.05 -24.10 29.77
C ARG A 572 -1.67 -24.51 30.25
N LEU A 573 -0.62 -24.22 29.51
CA LEU A 573 0.76 -24.62 29.82
C LEU A 573 0.88 -26.11 30.16
N GLY A 574 0.14 -26.96 29.42
CA GLY A 574 0.12 -28.41 29.62
C GLY A 574 -0.76 -28.90 30.78
N ARG A 575 -1.44 -28.02 31.52
CA ARG A 575 -2.35 -28.39 32.62
C ARG A 575 -3.80 -28.23 32.20
N LEU A 576 -4.62 -29.22 32.54
CA LEU A 576 -6.06 -29.13 32.34
C LEU A 576 -6.67 -28.15 33.35
N THR A 577 -7.41 -27.19 32.86
CA THR A 577 -8.10 -26.17 33.66
C THR A 577 -9.54 -26.07 33.18
N GLU A 578 -10.48 -26.08 34.08
CA GLU A 578 -11.88 -25.85 33.77
C GLU A 578 -12.27 -24.42 34.15
N CYS A 579 -12.83 -23.69 33.19
CA CYS A 579 -13.37 -22.34 33.34
C CYS A 579 -14.90 -22.39 33.25
N SER A 580 -15.58 -21.69 34.14
CA SER A 580 -17.06 -21.63 34.16
C SER A 580 -17.49 -20.36 33.41
N VAL A 581 -18.00 -20.50 32.20
CA VAL A 581 -18.35 -19.38 31.31
C VAL A 581 -19.85 -19.12 31.30
N VAL A 582 -20.25 -17.86 31.47
CA VAL A 582 -21.64 -17.41 31.25
C VAL A 582 -21.70 -16.77 29.89
N PHE A 583 -22.33 -17.43 28.94
CA PHE A 583 -22.43 -16.95 27.57
C PHE A 583 -23.44 -15.80 27.45
N THR A 584 -23.09 -14.77 26.68
CA THR A 584 -23.96 -13.62 26.41
C THR A 584 -24.28 -13.53 24.92
N THR A 585 -25.08 -12.56 24.50
CA THR A 585 -25.12 -12.13 23.10
C THR A 585 -23.90 -11.29 22.74
N SER A 586 -23.52 -11.26 21.48
CA SER A 586 -22.48 -10.34 21.01
C SER A 586 -22.87 -8.89 21.31
N PRO A 587 -21.99 -8.05 21.88
CA PRO A 587 -22.29 -6.63 22.13
C PRO A 587 -22.44 -5.83 20.82
N ALA A 588 -21.83 -6.30 19.73
CA ALA A 588 -21.94 -5.70 18.41
C ALA A 588 -22.15 -6.81 17.35
N PRO A 589 -23.37 -7.36 17.24
CA PRO A 589 -23.65 -8.39 16.24
C PRO A 589 -23.44 -7.83 14.83
N LYS A 590 -22.96 -8.67 13.90
CA LYS A 590 -22.79 -8.27 12.51
C LYS A 590 -24.10 -7.81 11.91
N ARG A 591 -24.05 -6.65 11.28
CA ARG A 591 -25.19 -5.99 10.64
C ARG A 591 -24.81 -5.56 9.24
N VAL A 592 -25.79 -5.48 8.34
CA VAL A 592 -25.62 -4.95 6.99
C VAL A 592 -26.41 -3.66 6.83
N LEU A 593 -25.82 -2.72 6.10
CA LEU A 593 -26.48 -1.47 5.73
C LEU A 593 -27.39 -1.70 4.53
N LYS A 594 -28.57 -1.10 4.61
CA LYS A 594 -29.50 -0.99 3.48
C LYS A 594 -30.00 0.44 3.34
N ALA A 595 -30.28 0.82 2.11
CA ALA A 595 -30.98 2.07 1.85
C ALA A 595 -32.42 1.98 2.36
N LYS A 596 -32.86 3.00 3.11
CA LYS A 596 -34.25 3.15 3.55
C LYS A 596 -35.16 3.27 2.36
N THR A 597 -36.38 2.75 2.50
CA THR A 597 -37.49 2.93 1.56
C THR A 597 -38.59 3.77 2.20
N GLY A 598 -39.28 4.59 1.43
CA GLY A 598 -40.37 5.45 1.94
C GLY A 598 -39.86 6.63 2.78
N LYS A 599 -40.38 6.79 4.01
CA LYS A 599 -40.00 7.92 4.88
C LYS A 599 -38.55 7.83 5.31
N GLY A 600 -37.76 8.87 5.06
CA GLY A 600 -36.34 8.93 5.37
C GLY A 600 -35.42 8.39 4.29
N ALA A 601 -35.95 7.91 3.16
CA ALA A 601 -35.14 7.56 1.99
C ALA A 601 -34.45 8.81 1.39
N GLN A 602 -33.22 8.65 0.92
CA GLN A 602 -32.41 9.74 0.32
C GLN A 602 -31.81 9.28 -1.03
N PRO A 603 -32.64 8.89 -2.02
CA PRO A 603 -32.14 8.28 -3.26
C PRO A 603 -31.22 9.22 -4.05
N GLU A 604 -31.49 10.51 -4.08
CA GLU A 604 -30.67 11.51 -4.78
C GLU A 604 -29.28 11.66 -4.15
N ARG A 605 -29.19 11.63 -2.81
CA ARG A 605 -27.90 11.68 -2.11
C ARG A 605 -27.09 10.42 -2.35
N ILE A 606 -27.74 9.25 -2.29
CA ILE A 606 -27.08 7.96 -2.59
C ILE A 606 -26.58 7.95 -4.03
N GLU A 607 -27.36 8.43 -4.98
CA GLU A 607 -26.95 8.50 -6.38
C GLU A 607 -25.79 9.48 -6.60
N ALA A 608 -25.82 10.65 -5.96
CA ALA A 608 -24.74 11.62 -6.02
C ALA A 608 -23.45 11.13 -5.35
N TRP A 609 -23.52 10.18 -4.44
CA TRP A 609 -22.38 9.55 -3.76
C TRP A 609 -21.85 8.34 -4.52
N LEU A 610 -22.72 7.37 -4.81
CA LEU A 610 -22.38 6.06 -5.35
C LEU A 610 -22.49 5.94 -6.88
N GLY A 611 -23.01 6.99 -7.53
CA GLY A 611 -23.36 6.93 -8.94
C GLY A 611 -24.66 6.15 -9.21
N PRO A 612 -25.09 6.05 -10.49
CA PRO A 612 -26.30 5.35 -10.88
C PRO A 612 -26.23 3.85 -10.57
N GLU A 613 -27.38 3.20 -10.37
CA GLU A 613 -27.42 1.76 -10.15
C GLU A 613 -26.86 1.03 -11.37
N SER A 614 -25.96 0.11 -11.13
CA SER A 614 -25.40 -0.76 -12.18
C SER A 614 -25.94 -2.19 -12.01
N LYS A 615 -26.17 -2.86 -13.13
CA LYS A 615 -26.40 -4.31 -13.12
C LYS A 615 -25.06 -5.00 -12.85
N VAL A 616 -25.12 -6.12 -12.12
CA VAL A 616 -23.95 -6.99 -11.99
C VAL A 616 -23.39 -7.27 -13.39
N PRO A 617 -22.09 -7.01 -13.66
CA PRO A 617 -21.50 -7.41 -14.93
C PRO A 617 -21.74 -8.91 -15.13
N GLU A 618 -22.32 -9.28 -16.28
CA GLU A 618 -22.47 -10.71 -16.60
C GLU A 618 -21.09 -11.37 -16.57
N LYS A 619 -21.01 -12.54 -15.89
CA LYS A 619 -19.82 -13.40 -16.04
C LYS A 619 -19.61 -13.60 -17.54
N SER A 620 -18.47 -13.20 -18.07
CA SER A 620 -18.10 -13.59 -19.43
C SER A 620 -18.09 -15.11 -19.45
N LYS A 621 -19.01 -15.71 -20.21
CA LYS A 621 -18.99 -17.17 -20.46
C LYS A 621 -17.58 -17.49 -20.91
N GLY A 622 -16.94 -18.43 -20.21
CA GLY A 622 -15.55 -18.77 -20.41
C GLY A 622 -15.23 -18.91 -21.90
N VAL A 623 -14.17 -18.24 -22.31
CA VAL A 623 -13.54 -18.54 -23.58
C VAL A 623 -13.03 -19.97 -23.45
N GLU A 624 -13.55 -20.87 -24.27
CA GLU A 624 -13.02 -22.23 -24.43
C GLU A 624 -11.49 -22.11 -24.57
N ALA A 625 -10.79 -22.85 -23.72
CA ALA A 625 -9.34 -22.93 -23.80
C ALA A 625 -8.93 -23.49 -25.18
N PRO A 626 -7.86 -22.95 -25.81
CA PRO A 626 -7.30 -23.53 -27.03
C PRO A 626 -6.71 -24.91 -26.80
#